data_ec0bf48ebb59b69618873a28aa73c778
#
_entry.id   ec0bf48ebb59b69618873a28aa73c778
#
_cell.length_a   1.000
_cell.length_b   1.000
_cell.length_c   1.000
_cell.angle_alpha   90.00
_cell.angle_beta   90.00
_cell.angle_gamma   90.00
#
_symmetry.space_group_name_H-M   'P 1'
#
loop_
_entity.id
_entity.type
_entity.pdbx_description
1 polymer ?
#
loop_
_entity_poly.entity_id
_entity_poly.type
_entity_poly.pdbx_seq_one_letter_code
_entity_poly.pdbx_strand_id
1 'polypeptide(L)'
;MKIVFLETETLGNDVDLSIFDQLGEVVKYPRSNPEENARRIADADILIVNKIPMNESTLKLAKDLKLICITATGTNIVDFDYINRRNIKAANVRGYSTQSVVQHTFALFFYLYEKLRYYDEFV
;
A
#
# COMPACT_ATOMS: atom_id res chain seq x y z
N MET A 1 6.10 -12.54 -16.52
CA MET A 1 5.99 -11.29 -15.72
C MET A 1 5.94 -11.70 -14.27
N LYS A 2 6.74 -11.07 -13.41
CA LYS A 2 6.78 -11.37 -11.98
C LYS A 2 6.20 -10.22 -11.17
N ILE A 3 5.20 -10.53 -10.35
CA ILE A 3 4.51 -9.59 -9.47
C ILE A 3 4.87 -9.93 -8.04
N VAL A 4 5.37 -8.95 -7.28
CA VAL A 4 5.77 -9.14 -5.88
C VAL A 4 4.95 -8.25 -4.97
N PHE A 5 4.27 -8.87 -4.00
CA PHE A 5 3.62 -8.19 -2.88
C PHE A 5 4.56 -8.21 -1.67
N LEU A 6 4.86 -7.06 -1.09
CA LEU A 6 5.76 -6.95 0.05
C LEU A 6 5.05 -6.87 1.42
N GLU A 7 3.73 -6.61 1.45
CA GLU A 7 3.00 -6.30 2.68
C GLU A 7 1.54 -6.76 2.61
N THR A 8 1.30 -8.05 2.27
CA THR A 8 -0.09 -8.54 2.09
C THR A 8 -0.94 -8.45 3.35
N GLU A 9 -0.36 -8.48 4.55
CA GLU A 9 -1.10 -8.27 5.80
C GLU A 9 -1.78 -6.89 5.88
N THR A 10 -1.30 -5.90 5.13
CA THR A 10 -1.92 -4.56 5.10
C THR A 10 -3.19 -4.50 4.26
N LEU A 11 -3.50 -5.54 3.50
CA LEU A 11 -4.68 -5.61 2.65
C LEU A 11 -5.90 -6.24 3.36
N GLY A 12 -5.68 -6.88 4.51
CA GLY A 12 -6.70 -7.68 5.19
C GLY A 12 -6.74 -9.14 4.70
N ASN A 13 -7.38 -10.00 5.51
CA ASN A 13 -7.43 -11.45 5.24
C ASN A 13 -8.59 -11.84 4.30
N ASP A 14 -9.46 -10.90 3.98
CA ASP A 14 -10.66 -11.07 3.17
C ASP A 14 -10.45 -10.69 1.69
N VAL A 15 -9.27 -10.21 1.33
CA VAL A 15 -8.95 -9.84 -0.05
C VAL A 15 -8.42 -11.04 -0.82
N ASP A 16 -9.16 -11.46 -1.85
CA ASP A 16 -8.70 -12.49 -2.77
C ASP A 16 -7.66 -11.94 -3.75
N LEU A 17 -6.43 -12.40 -3.59
CA LEU A 17 -5.30 -12.04 -4.46
C LEU A 17 -5.06 -13.06 -5.58
N SER A 18 -5.89 -14.10 -5.71
CA SER A 18 -5.72 -15.13 -6.75
C SER A 18 -5.94 -14.59 -8.17
N ILE A 19 -6.67 -13.50 -8.30
CA ILE A 19 -6.88 -12.81 -9.56
C ILE A 19 -5.57 -12.41 -10.26
N PHE A 20 -4.51 -12.16 -9.48
CA PHE A 20 -3.20 -11.80 -10.02
C PHE A 20 -2.45 -12.99 -10.63
N ASP A 21 -2.78 -14.24 -10.23
CA ASP A 21 -2.11 -15.45 -10.71
C ASP A 21 -2.31 -15.65 -12.23
N GLN A 22 -3.35 -15.04 -12.81
CA GLN A 22 -3.61 -15.03 -14.26
C GLN A 22 -2.62 -14.11 -15.03
N LEU A 23 -1.94 -13.20 -14.34
CA LEU A 23 -1.07 -12.20 -14.96
C LEU A 23 0.40 -12.64 -15.03
N GLY A 24 0.77 -13.66 -14.28
CA GLY A 24 2.13 -14.20 -14.24
C GLY A 24 2.51 -14.87 -12.93
N GLU A 25 3.80 -14.94 -12.66
CA GLU A 25 4.32 -15.44 -11.38
C GLU A 25 4.01 -14.42 -10.28
N VAL A 26 3.33 -14.84 -9.22
CA VAL A 26 2.97 -13.97 -8.08
C VAL A 26 3.65 -14.46 -6.81
N VAL A 27 4.47 -13.58 -6.22
CA VAL A 27 5.13 -13.83 -4.93
C VAL A 27 4.53 -12.92 -3.88
N LYS A 28 4.10 -13.50 -2.76
CA LYS A 28 3.38 -12.80 -1.70
C LYS A 28 4.17 -12.89 -0.39
N TYR A 29 4.56 -11.74 0.15
CA TYR A 29 5.17 -11.64 1.48
C TYR A 29 4.19 -10.96 2.43
N PRO A 30 3.80 -11.61 3.53
CA PRO A 30 2.92 -11.01 4.54
C PRO A 30 3.51 -9.71 5.11
N ARG A 31 4.79 -9.78 5.47
CA ARG A 31 5.60 -8.66 5.95
C ARG A 31 6.98 -8.69 5.30
N SER A 32 7.60 -7.53 5.20
CA SER A 32 8.96 -7.40 4.67
C SER A 32 9.79 -6.47 5.53
N ASN A 33 11.03 -6.87 5.80
CA ASN A 33 12.01 -6.06 6.53
C ASN A 33 12.89 -5.30 5.53
N PRO A 34 13.39 -4.10 5.90
CA PRO A 34 14.23 -3.29 5.00
C PRO A 34 15.44 -4.04 4.43
N GLU A 35 16.05 -4.91 5.22
CA GLU A 35 17.23 -5.71 4.82
C GLU A 35 16.92 -6.76 3.75
N GLU A 36 15.68 -7.24 3.70
CA GLU A 36 15.22 -8.27 2.76
C GLU A 36 14.62 -7.69 1.49
N ASN A 37 14.07 -6.48 1.58
CA ASN A 37 13.30 -5.86 0.48
C ASN A 37 14.07 -5.86 -0.83
N ALA A 38 15.29 -5.37 -0.84
CA ALA A 38 16.09 -5.27 -2.06
C ALA A 38 16.32 -6.63 -2.74
N ARG A 39 16.46 -7.73 -1.97
CA ARG A 39 16.61 -9.09 -2.52
C ARG A 39 15.28 -9.65 -3.01
N ARG A 40 14.18 -9.43 -2.28
CA ARG A 40 12.84 -9.94 -2.62
C ARG A 40 12.31 -9.41 -3.94
N ILE A 41 12.77 -8.22 -4.32
CA ILE A 41 12.28 -7.52 -5.52
C ILE A 41 13.29 -7.52 -6.67
N ALA A 42 14.43 -8.16 -6.53
CA ALA A 42 15.55 -8.07 -7.48
C ALA A 42 15.15 -8.44 -8.91
N ASP A 43 14.24 -9.40 -9.07
CA ASP A 43 13.74 -9.93 -10.34
C ASP A 43 12.25 -9.59 -10.59
N ALA A 44 11.70 -8.61 -9.86
CA ALA A 44 10.31 -8.19 -10.02
C ALA A 44 10.11 -7.27 -11.23
N ASP A 45 9.06 -7.52 -12.01
CA ASP A 45 8.56 -6.60 -13.02
C ASP A 45 7.60 -5.56 -12.42
N ILE A 46 6.77 -6.01 -11.44
CA ILE A 46 5.76 -5.20 -10.78
C ILE A 46 5.86 -5.38 -9.27
N LEU A 47 5.83 -4.28 -8.54
CA LEU A 47 5.74 -4.27 -7.08
C LEU A 47 4.36 -3.79 -6.62
N ILE A 48 3.83 -4.46 -5.58
CA ILE A 48 2.63 -4.01 -4.87
C ILE A 48 3.02 -3.78 -3.42
N VAL A 49 2.87 -2.53 -2.97
CA VAL A 49 3.37 -2.04 -1.67
C VAL A 49 2.37 -1.10 -1.00
N ASN A 50 2.51 -0.90 0.30
CA ASN A 50 1.68 0.03 1.06
C ASN A 50 2.51 1.07 1.83
N LYS A 51 3.47 0.65 2.64
CA LYS A 51 4.21 1.52 3.57
C LYS A 51 5.72 1.52 3.36
N ILE A 52 6.26 0.54 2.65
CA ILE A 52 7.71 0.42 2.44
C ILE A 52 8.21 1.55 1.53
N PRO A 53 9.25 2.29 1.94
CA PRO A 53 9.84 3.34 1.11
C PRO A 53 10.38 2.80 -0.21
N MET A 54 9.97 3.40 -1.31
CA MET A 54 10.39 3.09 -2.68
C MET A 54 11.42 4.12 -3.14
N ASN A 55 12.65 3.95 -2.70
CA ASN A 55 13.79 4.81 -2.97
C ASN A 55 14.99 4.01 -3.47
N GLU A 56 16.13 4.65 -3.66
CA GLU A 56 17.35 4.02 -4.15
C GLU A 56 17.78 2.81 -3.30
N SER A 57 17.74 2.93 -1.96
CA SER A 57 18.18 1.85 -1.07
C SER A 57 17.35 0.58 -1.23
N THR A 58 16.06 0.71 -1.46
CA THR A 58 15.13 -0.41 -1.69
C THR A 58 15.22 -0.93 -3.12
N LEU A 59 15.24 -0.02 -4.11
CA LEU A 59 15.03 -0.37 -5.52
C LEU A 59 16.32 -0.69 -6.30
N LYS A 60 17.50 -0.48 -5.73
CA LYS A 60 18.79 -0.61 -6.43
C LYS A 60 19.04 -1.95 -7.13
N LEU A 61 18.49 -3.03 -6.59
CA LEU A 61 18.65 -4.38 -7.15
C LEU A 61 17.54 -4.76 -8.15
N ALA A 62 16.41 -4.07 -8.15
CA ALA A 62 15.27 -4.35 -9.02
C ALA A 62 15.50 -3.75 -10.42
N LYS A 63 16.31 -4.45 -11.25
CA LYS A 63 16.76 -3.92 -12.55
C LYS A 63 15.64 -3.88 -13.60
N ASP A 64 14.75 -4.87 -13.57
CA ASP A 64 13.69 -5.06 -14.56
C ASP A 64 12.34 -4.48 -14.13
N LEU A 65 12.32 -3.76 -13.00
CA LEU A 65 11.11 -3.17 -12.44
C LEU A 65 10.51 -2.09 -13.36
N LYS A 66 9.23 -2.23 -13.69
CA LYS A 66 8.47 -1.37 -14.60
C LYS A 66 7.40 -0.56 -13.90
N LEU A 67 6.79 -1.12 -12.84
CA LEU A 67 5.62 -0.52 -12.20
C LEU A 67 5.65 -0.76 -10.67
N ILE A 68 5.30 0.30 -9.94
CA ILE A 68 5.02 0.24 -8.50
C ILE A 68 3.55 0.58 -8.30
N CYS A 69 2.78 -0.36 -7.75
CA CYS A 69 1.38 -0.16 -7.35
C CYS A 69 1.32 0.07 -5.84
N ILE A 70 0.79 1.23 -5.44
CA ILE A 70 0.64 1.61 -4.03
C ILE A 70 -0.79 1.32 -3.60
N THR A 71 -0.99 0.44 -2.62
CA THR A 71 -2.32 0.05 -2.10
C THR A 71 -2.88 1.08 -1.12
N ALA A 72 -2.61 2.34 -1.36
CA ALA A 72 -3.05 3.49 -0.57
C ALA A 72 -3.27 4.72 -1.45
N THR A 73 -3.90 5.75 -0.90
CA THR A 73 -4.05 7.05 -1.59
C THR A 73 -2.75 7.86 -1.56
N GLY A 74 -2.02 7.83 -0.43
CA GLY A 74 -0.77 8.57 -0.27
C GLY A 74 0.38 7.96 -1.07
N THR A 75 1.19 8.81 -1.68
CA THR A 75 2.36 8.42 -2.49
C THR A 75 3.69 8.86 -1.87
N ASN A 76 3.67 9.34 -0.65
CA ASN A 76 4.82 9.86 0.07
C ASN A 76 5.94 8.84 0.34
N ILE A 77 5.67 7.56 0.14
CA ILE A 77 6.65 6.47 0.21
C ILE A 77 7.54 6.39 -1.02
N VAL A 78 7.19 7.07 -2.12
CA VAL A 78 7.88 6.95 -3.41
C VAL A 78 8.80 8.14 -3.64
N ASP A 79 10.08 7.86 -3.89
CA ASP A 79 11.03 8.83 -4.45
C ASP A 79 10.79 8.94 -5.97
N PHE A 80 9.96 9.91 -6.35
CA PHE A 80 9.58 10.14 -7.76
C PHE A 80 10.78 10.55 -8.62
N ASP A 81 11.74 11.26 -8.08
CA ASP A 81 12.94 11.63 -8.85
C ASP A 81 13.77 10.40 -9.20
N TYR A 82 13.91 9.48 -8.25
CA TYR A 82 14.63 8.24 -8.47
C TYR A 82 13.91 7.32 -9.48
N ILE A 83 12.62 7.06 -9.31
CA ILE A 83 11.89 6.16 -10.21
C ILE A 83 11.74 6.72 -11.62
N ASN A 84 11.60 8.05 -11.77
CA ASN A 84 11.53 8.70 -13.07
C ASN A 84 12.84 8.57 -13.85
N ARG A 85 14.00 8.75 -13.19
CA ARG A 85 15.31 8.51 -13.81
C ARG A 85 15.48 7.08 -14.33
N ARG A 86 14.81 6.12 -13.68
CA ARG A 86 14.81 4.70 -14.05
C ARG A 86 13.67 4.29 -14.99
N ASN A 87 12.84 5.25 -15.41
CA ASN A 87 11.63 5.00 -16.21
C ASN A 87 10.64 4.00 -15.57
N ILE A 88 10.61 3.93 -14.24
CA ILE A 88 9.64 3.13 -13.50
C ILE A 88 8.36 3.95 -13.33
N LYS A 89 7.20 3.34 -13.56
CA LYS A 89 5.90 3.99 -13.35
C LYS A 89 5.38 3.73 -11.95
N ALA A 90 4.54 4.63 -11.45
CA ALA A 90 3.83 4.44 -10.19
C ALA A 90 2.32 4.68 -10.36
N ALA A 91 1.52 3.87 -9.68
CA ALA A 91 0.07 4.00 -9.61
C ALA A 91 -0.39 3.86 -8.16
N ASN A 92 -1.42 4.61 -7.78
CA ASN A 92 -2.02 4.56 -6.45
C ASN A 92 -3.55 4.44 -6.52
N VAL A 93 -4.19 4.15 -5.39
CA VAL A 93 -5.66 4.05 -5.30
C VAL A 93 -6.23 5.41 -4.87
N ARG A 94 -6.89 6.11 -5.78
CA ARG A 94 -7.46 7.44 -5.53
C ARG A 94 -8.89 7.35 -5.01
N GLY A 95 -9.19 8.14 -3.97
CA GLY A 95 -10.56 8.45 -3.55
C GLY A 95 -11.34 7.31 -2.89
N TYR A 96 -10.79 6.13 -2.70
CA TYR A 96 -11.51 4.96 -2.19
C TYR A 96 -12.03 5.15 -0.74
N SER A 97 -11.29 5.88 0.08
CA SER A 97 -11.61 6.05 1.51
C SER A 97 -12.26 7.40 1.85
N THR A 98 -12.42 8.32 0.91
CA THR A 98 -12.89 9.68 1.17
C THR A 98 -14.22 9.69 1.91
N GLN A 99 -15.20 8.92 1.43
CA GLN A 99 -16.52 8.86 2.05
C GLN A 99 -16.46 8.28 3.48
N SER A 100 -15.71 7.20 3.67
CA SER A 100 -15.55 6.57 5.00
C SER A 100 -14.84 7.48 5.99
N VAL A 101 -13.81 8.20 5.54
CA VAL A 101 -13.07 9.16 6.38
C VAL A 101 -13.99 10.31 6.79
N VAL A 102 -14.74 10.90 5.86
CA VAL A 102 -15.70 11.98 6.14
C VAL A 102 -16.74 11.49 7.12
N GLN A 103 -17.38 10.36 6.87
CA GLN A 103 -18.40 9.78 7.75
C GLN A 103 -17.85 9.55 9.16
N HIS A 104 -16.67 8.98 9.29
CA HIS A 104 -16.05 8.72 10.60
C HIS A 104 -15.69 10.02 11.33
N THR A 105 -15.19 11.03 10.61
CA THR A 105 -14.86 12.33 11.17
C THR A 105 -16.12 13.00 11.77
N PHE A 106 -17.23 13.01 11.04
CA PHE A 106 -18.50 13.57 11.55
C PHE A 106 -19.08 12.72 12.68
N ALA A 107 -18.95 11.39 12.63
CA ALA A 107 -19.37 10.53 13.72
C ALA A 107 -18.64 10.86 15.03
N LEU A 108 -17.32 11.04 14.98
CA LEU A 108 -16.52 11.46 16.14
C LEU A 108 -16.87 12.87 16.59
N PHE A 109 -17.08 13.80 15.65
CA PHE A 109 -17.48 15.16 15.96
C PHE A 109 -18.81 15.18 16.75
N PHE A 110 -19.84 14.54 16.26
CA PHE A 110 -21.13 14.46 16.93
C PHE A 110 -21.09 13.69 18.25
N TYR A 111 -20.31 12.59 18.30
CA TYR A 111 -20.10 11.86 19.54
C TYR A 111 -19.59 12.77 20.67
N LEU A 112 -18.61 13.62 20.37
CA LEU A 112 -18.05 14.57 21.32
C LEU A 112 -18.96 15.77 21.58
N TYR A 113 -19.56 16.35 20.55
CA TYR A 113 -20.41 17.53 20.62
C TYR A 113 -21.68 17.27 21.43
N GLU A 114 -22.37 16.18 21.13
CA GLU A 114 -23.58 15.74 21.79
C GLU A 114 -23.33 15.06 23.15
N LYS A 115 -22.06 14.86 23.53
CA LYS A 115 -21.68 14.17 24.77
C LYS A 115 -22.34 12.80 24.92
N LEU A 116 -22.43 12.00 23.84
CA LEU A 116 -23.20 10.77 23.78
C LEU A 116 -22.83 9.79 24.89
N ARG A 117 -21.53 9.66 25.19
CA ARG A 117 -21.05 8.80 26.28
C ARG A 117 -21.63 9.19 27.64
N TYR A 118 -21.73 10.52 27.92
CA TYR A 118 -22.27 11.00 29.20
C TYR A 118 -23.72 10.59 29.35
N TYR A 119 -24.52 10.71 28.28
CA TYR A 119 -25.94 10.34 28.35
C TYR A 119 -26.16 8.84 28.36
N ASP A 120 -25.30 8.05 27.66
CA ASP A 120 -25.35 6.60 27.67
C ASP A 120 -25.05 6.01 29.06
N GLU A 121 -24.11 6.63 29.80
CA GLU A 121 -23.77 6.22 31.18
C GLU A 121 -24.79 6.77 32.24
N PHE A 122 -25.60 7.75 31.89
CA PHE A 122 -26.55 8.41 32.82
C PHE A 122 -27.93 7.72 32.85
N VAL A 123 -28.33 7.06 31.77
CA VAL A 123 -29.60 6.34 31.63
C VAL A 123 -29.46 4.91 32.05
#